data_68e59baa870a13d5c9766b49e82fb572
#
_entry.id   68e59baa870a13d5c9766b49e82fb572
#
_cell.length_a   1.000
_cell.length_b   1.000
_cell.length_c   1.000
_cell.angle_alpha   90.00
_cell.angle_beta   90.00
_cell.angle_gamma   90.00
#
_symmetry.space_group_name_H-M   'P 1'
#
loop_
_entity.id
_entity.type
_entity.pdbx_description
1 polymer ?
#
loop_
_entity_poly.entity_id
_entity_poly.type
_entity_poly.pdbx_seq_one_letter_code
_entity_poly.pdbx_strand_id
1 'polypeptide(L)'
;MDVMEAIVKRRSIRKYENRPVETEKLKQVLESMRLAPSAGNGQKWKFFAVTDPALVEKIGSVCLGTPEWIRTAPVILIGAGYGPGIMTCGHDASSVDLTIPMSYATLEAVELGLDTCLIASYHQEEVCALLGLDESWRIPMIATLGYAAESPEARPRKAADEVCQIL
;
A
#
# COMPACT_ATOMS: atom_id res chain seq x y z
N MET A 1 7.31 -1.07 -18.88
CA MET A 1 7.87 0.33 -18.74
C MET A 1 9.14 0.23 -17.94
N ASP A 2 10.04 1.22 -17.98
CA ASP A 2 11.19 1.16 -17.07
C ASP A 2 10.81 1.64 -15.65
N VAL A 3 11.69 1.36 -14.68
CA VAL A 3 11.42 1.68 -13.26
C VAL A 3 11.26 3.17 -13.03
N MET A 4 12.06 4.01 -13.69
CA MET A 4 11.98 5.46 -13.55
C MET A 4 10.68 6.00 -14.13
N GLU A 5 10.22 5.47 -15.24
CA GLU A 5 8.91 5.81 -15.79
C GLU A 5 7.77 5.51 -14.82
N ALA A 6 7.79 4.33 -14.17
CA ALA A 6 6.78 3.98 -13.17
C ALA A 6 6.80 4.94 -11.98
N ILE A 7 7.99 5.28 -11.48
CA ILE A 7 8.17 6.25 -10.39
C ILE A 7 7.61 7.62 -10.76
N VAL A 8 7.91 8.11 -11.97
CA VAL A 8 7.46 9.42 -12.45
C VAL A 8 5.96 9.45 -12.73
N LYS A 9 5.39 8.36 -13.26
CA LYS A 9 3.96 8.26 -13.58
C LYS A 9 3.06 8.08 -12.35
N ARG A 10 3.53 7.36 -11.33
CA ARG A 10 2.73 7.06 -10.13
C ARG A 10 2.11 8.30 -9.52
N ARG A 11 0.80 8.24 -9.28
CA ARG A 11 0.02 9.27 -8.57
C ARG A 11 -0.72 8.66 -7.39
N SER A 12 -1.11 9.49 -6.44
CA SER A 12 -2.05 9.11 -5.39
C SER A 12 -3.46 9.38 -5.89
N ILE A 13 -4.16 8.32 -6.29
CA ILE A 13 -5.50 8.40 -6.88
C ILE A 13 -6.55 8.20 -5.79
N ARG A 14 -7.56 9.06 -5.80
CA ARG A 14 -8.66 9.07 -4.82
C ARG A 14 -10.04 8.99 -5.50
N LYS A 15 -10.07 8.72 -6.79
CA LYS A 15 -11.27 8.46 -7.58
C LYS A 15 -11.02 7.27 -8.48
N TYR A 16 -11.85 6.26 -8.35
CA TYR A 16 -11.72 5.02 -9.11
C TYR A 16 -12.94 4.80 -10.01
N GLU A 17 -12.72 4.12 -11.13
CA GLU A 17 -13.80 3.60 -11.95
C GLU A 17 -14.56 2.52 -11.17
N ASN A 18 -15.86 2.41 -11.39
CA ASN A 18 -16.65 1.28 -10.90
C ASN A 18 -16.39 0.04 -11.77
N ARG A 19 -15.18 -0.46 -11.67
CA ARG A 19 -14.67 -1.59 -12.44
C ARG A 19 -13.84 -2.51 -11.55
N PRO A 20 -14.12 -3.81 -11.52
CA PRO A 20 -13.30 -4.76 -10.77
C PRO A 20 -11.88 -4.84 -11.36
N VAL A 21 -10.91 -5.11 -10.50
CA VAL A 21 -9.54 -5.41 -10.92
C VAL A 21 -9.45 -6.90 -11.22
N GLU A 22 -8.86 -7.25 -12.36
CA GLU A 22 -8.71 -8.62 -12.81
C GLU A 22 -7.82 -9.43 -11.84
N THR A 23 -8.21 -10.66 -11.55
CA THR A 23 -7.50 -11.55 -10.63
C THR A 23 -6.03 -11.73 -11.00
N GLU A 24 -5.72 -11.80 -12.29
CA GLU A 24 -4.33 -11.95 -12.74
C GLU A 24 -3.47 -10.72 -12.42
N LYS A 25 -4.02 -9.52 -12.54
CA LYS A 25 -3.34 -8.29 -12.12
C LYS A 25 -3.14 -8.23 -10.60
N LEU A 26 -4.14 -8.65 -9.82
CA LEU A 26 -3.99 -8.74 -8.37
C LEU A 26 -2.89 -9.71 -7.97
N LYS A 27 -2.79 -10.85 -8.63
CA LYS A 27 -1.69 -11.82 -8.40
C LYS A 27 -0.32 -11.22 -8.71
N GLN A 28 -0.18 -10.44 -9.78
CA GLN A 28 1.08 -9.78 -10.15
C GLN A 28 1.46 -8.73 -9.10
N VAL A 29 0.51 -7.90 -8.64
CA VAL A 29 0.76 -6.94 -7.57
C VAL A 29 1.17 -7.65 -6.27
N LEU A 30 0.47 -8.72 -5.87
CA LEU A 30 0.82 -9.50 -4.67
C LEU A 30 2.18 -10.19 -4.82
N GLU A 31 2.55 -10.62 -6.03
CA GLU A 31 3.86 -11.21 -6.32
C GLU A 31 4.98 -10.16 -6.20
N SER A 32 4.77 -8.94 -6.68
CA SER A 32 5.74 -7.86 -6.48
C SER A 32 5.97 -7.57 -4.99
N MET A 33 4.92 -7.64 -4.18
CA MET A 33 5.03 -7.51 -2.72
C MET A 33 5.82 -8.68 -2.11
N ARG A 34 5.55 -9.92 -2.53
CA ARG A 34 6.22 -11.12 -2.03
C ARG A 34 7.72 -11.11 -2.32
N LEU A 35 8.13 -10.54 -3.44
CA LEU A 35 9.54 -10.45 -3.87
C LEU A 35 10.33 -9.34 -3.17
N ALA A 36 9.70 -8.53 -2.35
CA ALA A 36 10.36 -7.45 -1.63
C ALA A 36 11.41 -8.01 -0.62
N PRO A 37 12.52 -7.29 -0.38
CA PRO A 37 13.47 -7.65 0.66
C PRO A 37 12.88 -7.37 2.05
N SER A 38 13.36 -8.11 3.05
CA SER A 38 13.07 -7.90 4.47
C SER A 38 14.30 -8.08 5.33
N ALA A 39 14.30 -7.56 6.54
CA ALA A 39 15.41 -7.69 7.47
C ALA A 39 15.79 -9.16 7.70
N GLY A 40 17.04 -9.50 7.38
CA GLY A 40 17.54 -10.88 7.46
C GLY A 40 16.75 -11.89 6.61
N ASN A 41 16.04 -11.43 5.57
CA ASN A 41 15.09 -12.24 4.78
C ASN A 41 14.03 -12.94 5.65
N GLY A 42 13.62 -12.29 6.74
CA GLY A 42 12.74 -12.88 7.74
C GLY A 42 11.31 -13.12 7.25
N GLN A 43 10.85 -12.33 6.29
CA GLN A 43 9.54 -12.46 5.63
C GLN A 43 8.38 -12.64 6.62
N LYS A 44 8.43 -11.91 7.73
CA LYS A 44 7.43 -11.95 8.81
C LYS A 44 6.22 -11.11 8.44
N TRP A 45 5.53 -11.49 7.38
CA TRP A 45 4.41 -10.75 6.83
C TRP A 45 3.35 -11.65 6.21
N LYS A 46 2.19 -11.03 6.01
CA LYS A 46 1.09 -11.55 5.20
C LYS A 46 0.49 -10.40 4.40
N PHE A 47 0.17 -10.66 3.14
CA PHE A 47 -0.44 -9.68 2.26
C PHE A 47 -1.86 -10.05 1.93
N PHE A 48 -2.73 -9.04 1.88
CA PHE A 48 -4.13 -9.19 1.56
C PHE A 48 -4.52 -8.26 0.42
N ALA A 49 -5.27 -8.76 -0.54
CA ALA A 49 -6.01 -7.96 -1.50
C ALA A 49 -7.50 -8.14 -1.18
N VAL A 50 -8.09 -7.15 -0.52
CA VAL A 50 -9.50 -7.16 -0.13
C VAL A 50 -10.33 -6.67 -1.31
N THR A 51 -11.15 -7.55 -1.87
CA THR A 51 -12.02 -7.29 -3.03
C THR A 51 -13.51 -7.40 -2.70
N ASP A 52 -13.86 -7.92 -1.52
CA ASP A 52 -15.25 -7.94 -1.03
C ASP A 52 -15.71 -6.52 -0.71
N PRO A 53 -16.72 -5.97 -1.41
CA PRO A 53 -17.17 -4.60 -1.20
C PRO A 53 -17.62 -4.31 0.24
N ALA A 54 -18.22 -5.30 0.92
CA ALA A 54 -18.66 -5.12 2.29
C ALA A 54 -17.48 -5.00 3.26
N LEU A 55 -16.39 -5.72 3.01
CA LEU A 55 -15.17 -5.62 3.81
C LEU A 55 -14.39 -4.34 3.46
N VAL A 56 -14.33 -3.96 2.18
CA VAL A 56 -13.75 -2.67 1.74
C VAL A 56 -14.44 -1.51 2.44
N GLU A 57 -15.77 -1.50 2.47
CA GLU A 57 -16.53 -0.45 3.16
C GLU A 57 -16.23 -0.40 4.66
N LYS A 58 -16.20 -1.56 5.34
CA LYS A 58 -15.85 -1.65 6.77
C LYS A 58 -14.45 -1.11 7.03
N ILE A 59 -13.44 -1.50 6.25
CA ILE A 59 -12.08 -0.98 6.39
C ILE A 59 -12.04 0.53 6.10
N GLY A 60 -12.74 0.99 5.07
CA GLY A 60 -12.84 2.42 4.77
C GLY A 60 -13.50 3.22 5.90
N SER A 61 -14.44 2.64 6.64
CA SER A 61 -15.14 3.31 7.73
C SER A 61 -14.27 3.55 8.96
N VAL A 62 -13.20 2.78 9.14
CA VAL A 62 -12.23 2.95 10.24
C VAL A 62 -11.02 3.81 9.84
N CYS A 63 -11.03 4.32 8.60
CA CYS A 63 -10.05 5.29 8.12
C CYS A 63 -10.47 6.71 8.51
N LEU A 64 -9.49 7.54 8.90
CA LEU A 64 -9.73 8.89 9.39
C LEU A 64 -9.64 9.94 8.27
N GLY A 65 -10.51 10.93 8.31
CA GLY A 65 -10.39 12.17 7.52
C GLY A 65 -11.04 12.19 6.14
N THR A 66 -11.09 11.08 5.38
CA THR A 66 -11.71 11.05 4.04
C THR A 66 -12.20 9.65 3.65
N PRO A 67 -13.12 9.09 4.40
CA PRO A 67 -13.51 7.68 4.23
C PRO A 67 -14.25 7.37 2.92
N GLU A 68 -14.93 8.34 2.31
CA GLU A 68 -15.81 8.10 1.15
C GLU A 68 -15.08 7.44 -0.03
N TRP A 69 -13.99 8.00 -0.48
CA TRP A 69 -13.25 7.47 -1.62
C TRP A 69 -12.52 6.14 -1.32
N ILE A 70 -12.23 5.86 -0.04
CA ILE A 70 -11.64 4.60 0.37
C ILE A 70 -12.69 3.49 0.33
N ARG A 71 -13.92 3.79 0.79
CA ARG A 71 -15.05 2.85 0.81
C ARG A 71 -15.47 2.38 -0.58
N THR A 72 -15.24 3.21 -1.59
CA THR A 72 -15.64 2.93 -2.98
C THR A 72 -14.50 2.40 -3.83
N ALA A 73 -13.31 2.21 -3.26
CA ALA A 73 -12.18 1.63 -3.99
C ALA A 73 -12.47 0.17 -4.37
N PRO A 74 -12.11 -0.29 -5.59
CA PRO A 74 -12.32 -1.68 -5.98
C PRO A 74 -11.55 -2.68 -5.12
N VAL A 75 -10.38 -2.28 -4.61
CA VAL A 75 -9.50 -3.14 -3.82
C VAL A 75 -8.81 -2.33 -2.73
N ILE A 76 -8.62 -2.94 -1.56
CA ILE A 76 -7.68 -2.47 -0.55
C ILE A 76 -6.55 -3.50 -0.41
N LEU A 77 -5.31 -3.04 -0.64
CA LEU A 77 -4.10 -3.81 -0.38
C LEU A 77 -3.63 -3.57 1.05
N ILE A 78 -3.26 -4.63 1.75
CA ILE A 78 -2.80 -4.57 3.14
C ILE A 78 -1.57 -5.45 3.29
N GLY A 79 -0.51 -4.88 3.87
CA GLY A 79 0.64 -5.61 4.36
C GLY A 79 0.59 -5.66 5.89
N ALA A 80 0.46 -6.85 6.45
CA ALA A 80 0.48 -7.09 7.89
C ALA A 80 1.74 -7.85 8.29
N GLY A 81 2.48 -7.34 9.26
CA GLY A 81 3.67 -7.96 9.83
C GLY A 81 3.46 -8.45 11.24
N TYR A 82 4.23 -9.44 11.66
CA TYR A 82 4.13 -10.03 13.00
C TYR A 82 5.50 -10.24 13.65
N GLY A 83 5.48 -10.31 14.98
CA GLY A 83 6.65 -10.58 15.82
C GLY A 83 7.37 -9.32 16.31
N PRO A 84 8.21 -9.47 17.34
CA PRO A 84 8.91 -8.36 17.94
C PRO A 84 9.95 -7.81 16.97
N GLY A 85 10.05 -6.52 16.93
CA GLY A 85 10.95 -6.04 15.99
C GLY A 85 11.45 -4.63 16.16
N ILE A 86 12.07 -4.27 17.28
CA ILE A 86 12.97 -3.09 17.23
C ILE A 86 14.31 -3.56 16.66
N MET A 87 14.65 -3.05 15.47
CA MET A 87 15.94 -3.28 14.83
C MET A 87 17.06 -2.57 15.61
N THR A 88 18.30 -3.00 15.43
CA THR A 88 19.48 -2.39 16.09
C THR A 88 19.58 -0.88 15.85
N CYS A 89 19.07 -0.39 14.72
CA CYS A 89 19.00 1.05 14.43
C CYS A 89 17.87 1.79 15.18
N GLY A 90 17.08 1.10 16.02
CA GLY A 90 16.03 1.71 16.83
C GLY A 90 14.65 1.83 16.18
N HIS A 91 14.47 1.36 14.94
CA HIS A 91 13.18 1.39 14.24
C HIS A 91 12.41 0.08 14.36
N ASP A 92 11.08 0.17 14.32
CA ASP A 92 10.21 -1.01 14.26
C ASP A 92 10.38 -1.73 12.91
N ALA A 93 10.72 -3.01 12.98
CA ALA A 93 10.99 -3.83 11.79
C ALA A 93 9.78 -3.96 10.88
N SER A 94 8.57 -4.11 11.45
CA SER A 94 7.35 -4.24 10.64
C SER A 94 7.10 -2.97 9.82
N SER A 95 7.33 -1.79 10.41
CA SER A 95 7.18 -0.52 9.70
C SER A 95 8.15 -0.37 8.54
N VAL A 96 9.40 -0.81 8.71
CA VAL A 96 10.41 -0.77 7.64
C VAL A 96 10.14 -1.85 6.58
N ASP A 97 10.02 -3.10 7.02
CA ASP A 97 9.87 -4.26 6.13
C ASP A 97 8.59 -4.19 5.30
N LEU A 98 7.48 -3.65 5.83
CA LEU A 98 6.22 -3.56 5.09
C LEU A 98 6.14 -2.34 4.16
N THR A 99 6.88 -1.28 4.43
CA THR A 99 6.90 -0.11 3.53
C THR A 99 7.50 -0.44 2.17
N ILE A 100 8.47 -1.35 2.12
CA ILE A 100 9.13 -1.76 0.87
C ILE A 100 8.15 -2.48 -0.07
N PRO A 101 7.48 -3.59 0.33
CA PRO A 101 6.50 -4.26 -0.53
C PRO A 101 5.32 -3.37 -0.92
N MET A 102 4.86 -2.48 -0.04
CA MET A 102 3.81 -1.53 -0.40
C MET A 102 4.29 -0.55 -1.49
N SER A 103 5.56 -0.13 -1.46
CA SER A 103 6.15 0.68 -2.53
C SER A 103 6.26 -0.09 -3.84
N TYR A 104 6.67 -1.36 -3.82
CA TYR A 104 6.70 -2.24 -5.00
C TYR A 104 5.30 -2.39 -5.60
N ALA A 105 4.29 -2.64 -4.78
CA ALA A 105 2.91 -2.73 -5.22
C ALA A 105 2.44 -1.47 -5.97
N THR A 106 2.84 -0.27 -5.51
CA THR A 106 2.45 0.98 -6.19
C THR A 106 3.10 1.13 -7.57
N LEU A 107 4.32 0.63 -7.76
CA LEU A 107 5.02 0.69 -9.04
C LEU A 107 4.50 -0.37 -10.00
N GLU A 108 4.29 -1.60 -9.53
CA GLU A 108 3.68 -2.68 -10.31
C GLU A 108 2.26 -2.32 -10.76
N ALA A 109 1.48 -1.67 -9.89
CA ALA A 109 0.16 -1.18 -10.26
C ALA A 109 0.22 -0.25 -11.49
N VAL A 110 1.18 0.68 -11.53
CA VAL A 110 1.37 1.59 -12.69
C VAL A 110 1.73 0.82 -13.96
N GLU A 111 2.60 -0.20 -13.87
CA GLU A 111 2.95 -1.07 -15.00
C GLU A 111 1.72 -1.77 -15.57
N LEU A 112 0.81 -2.17 -14.70
CA LEU A 112 -0.42 -2.88 -15.06
C LEU A 112 -1.58 -1.95 -15.49
N GLY A 113 -1.35 -0.64 -15.55
CA GLY A 113 -2.39 0.36 -15.85
C GLY A 113 -3.40 0.54 -14.72
N LEU A 114 -2.98 0.29 -13.50
CA LEU A 114 -3.72 0.52 -12.27
C LEU A 114 -3.08 1.66 -11.48
N ASP A 115 -3.82 2.20 -10.54
CA ASP A 115 -3.37 3.27 -9.67
C ASP A 115 -3.68 2.97 -8.21
N THR A 116 -2.95 3.66 -7.32
CA THR A 116 -3.02 3.45 -5.88
C THR A 116 -3.05 4.75 -5.10
N CYS A 117 -3.48 4.68 -3.84
CA CYS A 117 -3.20 5.70 -2.84
C CYS A 117 -2.80 5.03 -1.52
N LEU A 118 -1.62 5.36 -1.01
CA LEU A 118 -1.16 4.90 0.31
C LEU A 118 -1.88 5.67 1.41
N ILE A 119 -2.29 4.96 2.46
CA ILE A 119 -3.06 5.47 3.58
C ILE A 119 -2.42 4.98 4.88
N ALA A 120 -2.16 5.90 5.81
CA ALA A 120 -1.64 5.60 7.14
C ALA A 120 -2.51 6.22 8.26
N SER A 121 -3.68 6.76 7.92
CA SER A 121 -4.60 7.41 8.85
C SER A 121 -5.84 6.53 9.07
N TYR A 122 -5.74 5.57 9.98
CA TYR A 122 -6.81 4.62 10.34
C TYR A 122 -6.53 3.99 11.71
N HIS A 123 -7.55 3.34 12.28
CA HIS A 123 -7.45 2.57 13.52
C HIS A 123 -6.94 1.16 13.21
N GLN A 124 -5.66 0.91 13.46
CA GLN A 124 -4.99 -0.37 13.14
C GLN A 124 -5.67 -1.57 13.79
N GLU A 125 -6.04 -1.45 15.05
CA GLU A 125 -6.65 -2.52 15.83
C GLU A 125 -7.98 -2.98 15.20
N GLU A 126 -8.76 -2.04 14.67
CA GLU A 126 -10.01 -2.33 14.00
C GLU A 126 -9.78 -3.03 12.66
N VAL A 127 -8.77 -2.61 11.89
CA VAL A 127 -8.39 -3.30 10.64
C VAL A 127 -7.89 -4.71 10.93
N CYS A 128 -7.06 -4.90 11.97
CA CYS A 128 -6.61 -6.23 12.40
C CYS A 128 -7.81 -7.12 12.75
N ALA A 129 -8.76 -6.62 13.55
CA ALA A 129 -9.96 -7.36 13.92
C ALA A 129 -10.82 -7.76 12.71
N LEU A 130 -11.00 -6.86 11.72
CA LEU A 130 -11.71 -7.14 10.47
C LEU A 130 -11.05 -8.25 9.64
N LEU A 131 -9.72 -8.41 9.76
CA LEU A 131 -8.94 -9.44 9.06
C LEU A 131 -8.76 -10.73 9.89
N GLY A 132 -9.29 -10.77 11.11
CA GLY A 132 -9.10 -11.91 12.03
C GLY A 132 -7.66 -12.04 12.54
N LEU A 133 -6.94 -10.93 12.62
CA LEU A 133 -5.58 -10.84 13.15
C LEU A 133 -5.62 -10.39 14.61
N ASP A 134 -4.73 -10.94 15.43
CA ASP A 134 -4.60 -10.56 16.84
C ASP A 134 -3.72 -9.31 17.04
N GLU A 135 -3.56 -8.88 18.28
CA GLU A 135 -2.82 -7.68 18.68
C GLU A 135 -1.30 -7.75 18.41
N SER A 136 -0.76 -8.93 18.07
CA SER A 136 0.66 -9.09 17.73
C SER A 136 0.98 -8.58 16.32
N TRP A 137 -0.03 -8.39 15.47
CA TRP A 137 0.14 -7.91 14.11
C TRP A 137 0.25 -6.39 14.05
N ARG A 138 1.00 -5.93 13.07
CA ARG A 138 1.21 -4.51 12.75
C ARG A 138 0.91 -4.26 11.29
N ILE A 139 0.14 -3.20 11.03
CA ILE A 139 -0.22 -2.75 9.68
C ILE A 139 0.21 -1.28 9.60
N PRO A 140 1.43 -0.96 9.11
CA PRO A 140 1.92 0.42 9.09
C PRO A 140 1.21 1.29 8.05
N MET A 141 0.71 0.68 6.97
CA MET A 141 -0.06 1.37 5.95
C MET A 141 -0.91 0.38 5.15
N ILE A 142 -1.97 0.89 4.55
CA ILE A 142 -2.80 0.21 3.55
C ILE A 142 -2.75 1.01 2.25
N ALA A 143 -3.23 0.44 1.14
CA ALA A 143 -3.39 1.17 -0.11
C ALA A 143 -4.71 0.82 -0.77
N THR A 144 -5.38 1.81 -1.36
CA THR A 144 -6.42 1.55 -2.34
C THR A 144 -5.78 1.18 -3.68
N LEU A 145 -6.45 0.35 -4.48
CA LEU A 145 -6.00 -0.07 -5.81
C LEU A 145 -7.19 -0.16 -6.76
N GLY A 146 -7.04 0.35 -7.97
CA GLY A 146 -8.07 0.28 -8.99
C GLY A 146 -7.71 1.07 -10.24
N TYR A 147 -8.65 1.17 -11.17
CA TYR A 147 -8.52 2.01 -12.36
C TYR A 147 -8.85 3.46 -12.00
N ALA A 148 -7.96 4.40 -12.34
CA ALA A 148 -8.17 5.81 -12.03
C ALA A 148 -9.33 6.41 -12.82
N ALA A 149 -10.25 7.12 -12.12
CA ALA A 149 -11.27 7.99 -12.70
C ALA A 149 -10.90 9.48 -12.59
N GLU A 150 -9.63 9.77 -12.32
CA GLU A 150 -9.06 11.12 -12.27
C GLU A 150 -7.62 11.10 -12.76
N SER A 151 -7.09 12.25 -13.15
CA SER A 151 -5.71 12.40 -13.59
C SER A 151 -5.09 13.64 -12.93
N PRO A 152 -4.72 13.55 -11.64
CA PRO A 152 -4.17 14.68 -10.93
C PRO A 152 -2.75 15.02 -11.45
N GLU A 153 -2.44 16.32 -11.47
CA GLU A 153 -1.09 16.78 -11.79
C GLU A 153 -0.05 16.26 -10.79
N ALA A 154 1.18 16.15 -11.27
CA ALA A 154 2.31 15.81 -10.42
C ALA A 154 2.55 16.94 -9.41
N ARG A 155 2.55 16.60 -8.13
CA ARG A 155 2.95 17.59 -7.10
C ARG A 155 4.42 17.90 -7.21
N PRO A 156 4.84 19.16 -7.00
CA PRO A 156 6.24 19.54 -7.06
C PRO A 156 7.09 18.75 -6.05
N ARG A 157 8.33 18.56 -6.38
CA ARG A 157 9.36 18.01 -5.49
C ARG A 157 10.38 19.09 -5.19
N LYS A 158 11.03 19.00 -4.06
CA LYS A 158 12.21 19.81 -3.76
C LYS A 158 13.27 19.58 -4.83
N ALA A 159 14.15 20.56 -5.03
CA ALA A 159 15.28 20.41 -5.92
C ALA A 159 16.23 19.30 -5.40
N ALA A 160 16.96 18.67 -6.32
CA ALA A 160 17.82 17.54 -5.96
C ALA A 160 18.90 17.92 -4.94
N ASP A 161 19.48 19.10 -5.08
CA ASP A 161 20.50 19.67 -4.20
C ASP A 161 20.00 20.00 -2.79
N GLU A 162 18.66 20.18 -2.61
CA GLU A 162 18.05 20.36 -1.29
C GLU A 162 17.93 19.06 -0.50
N VAL A 163 17.91 17.90 -1.15
CA VAL A 163 17.58 16.61 -0.53
C VAL A 163 18.57 15.49 -0.80
N CYS A 164 19.52 15.69 -1.73
CA CYS A 164 20.53 14.71 -2.10
C CYS A 164 21.93 15.34 -1.97
N GLN A 165 22.85 14.58 -1.38
CA GLN A 165 24.25 14.97 -1.27
C GLN A 165 25.13 13.76 -1.58
N ILE A 166 26.19 13.98 -2.41
CA ILE A 166 27.27 13.03 -2.62
C ILE A 166 28.41 13.45 -1.72
N LEU A 167 28.90 12.56 -0.83
CA LEU A 167 29.98 12.80 0.12
C LEU A 167 31.26 12.11 -0.35
#